data_e06b39d9b66eadef995fc08afd058437
#
_entry.id   e06b39d9b66eadef995fc08afd058437
#
_cell.length_a   1.000
_cell.length_b   1.000
_cell.length_c   1.000
_cell.angle_alpha   90.00
_cell.angle_beta   90.00
_cell.angle_gamma   90.00
#
_symmetry.space_group_name_H-M   'P 1'
#
loop_
_entity.id
_entity.type
_entity.pdbx_description
1 polymer ?
#
loop_
_entity_poly.entity_id
_entity_poly.type
_entity_poly.pdbx_seq_one_letter_code
_entity_poly.pdbx_strand_id
1 'polypeptide(L)'
;MGEVMEDNQNGPKPVGHALLSALDRLSASREAYVKRVEASALPGETFEQTEMRLRREQDQRDRARAAMPNGSIKPGSPSMIRKPPKGDEQPDFFVPGLYDMGSRDNRSVMDVAVFRLSKREKRAGEVIRYDLPDGYVEVKAGPDGMASVWDYDIVLMMVSHLTEAMNRYKEAKGEKPGRTFRPHVSDILKFARRGDGSRQIEEVEAALDRLKGTTIKTVREKMGPGGRKQRMVEAEGLISSYRVLSRTDTNRVSSVEIEAPKWIYQEIVEGKQPDVLTVHPDYFLIEPGIGRFVYRLARRAAGKGEAKWSFRTIYERSGSTGQFKDFSRHLRKIIASNDLPEYDLREERGQSGPLLIMTYRNGAAPLESGQGG
;
A
#
# COMPACT_ATOMS: atom_id res chain seq x y z
N MET A 1 16.69 -52.01 -42.05
CA MET A 1 16.83 -50.58 -41.78
C MET A 1 15.55 -50.15 -41.07
N GLY A 2 15.59 -50.14 -39.75
CA GLY A 2 14.45 -49.79 -38.92
C GLY A 2 14.59 -48.37 -38.41
N GLU A 3 13.62 -47.54 -38.72
CA GLU A 3 13.46 -46.23 -38.09
C GLU A 3 12.80 -46.40 -36.74
N VAL A 4 13.49 -45.95 -35.72
CA VAL A 4 12.98 -45.87 -34.34
C VAL A 4 12.16 -44.59 -34.23
N MET A 5 10.84 -44.72 -34.01
CA MET A 5 9.99 -43.62 -33.62
C MET A 5 10.30 -43.25 -32.17
N GLU A 6 10.80 -42.03 -31.94
CA GLU A 6 10.89 -41.43 -30.62
C GLU A 6 9.49 -41.03 -30.11
N ASP A 7 9.11 -41.69 -29.04
CA ASP A 7 7.86 -41.46 -28.30
C ASP A 7 7.95 -40.14 -27.51
N ASN A 8 7.22 -39.13 -27.97
CA ASN A 8 7.20 -37.80 -27.37
C ASN A 8 6.24 -37.82 -26.15
N GLN A 9 6.76 -38.26 -24.98
CA GLN A 9 6.03 -38.26 -23.71
C GLN A 9 5.99 -36.86 -23.10
N ASN A 10 5.11 -35.97 -23.56
CA ASN A 10 4.81 -34.68 -22.94
C ASN A 10 3.47 -34.75 -22.20
N GLY A 11 3.38 -35.66 -21.22
CA GLY A 11 2.31 -35.66 -20.22
C GLY A 11 2.55 -34.60 -19.14
N PRO A 12 1.49 -34.08 -18.49
CA PRO A 12 1.64 -33.09 -17.41
C PRO A 12 2.52 -33.67 -16.29
N LYS A 13 3.58 -32.93 -15.92
CA LYS A 13 4.49 -33.35 -14.85
C LYS A 13 3.72 -33.51 -13.53
N PRO A 14 3.94 -34.59 -12.77
CA PRO A 14 3.26 -34.78 -11.49
C PRO A 14 3.53 -33.60 -10.53
N VAL A 15 2.48 -33.16 -9.85
CA VAL A 15 2.52 -32.07 -8.87
C VAL A 15 3.52 -32.48 -7.80
N GLY A 16 4.58 -31.66 -7.61
CA GLY A 16 5.67 -31.97 -6.69
C GLY A 16 5.18 -32.10 -5.24
N HIS A 17 5.77 -33.05 -4.50
CA HIS A 17 5.43 -33.38 -3.11
C HIS A 17 5.39 -32.12 -2.17
N ALA A 18 6.19 -31.11 -2.46
CA ALA A 18 6.19 -29.83 -1.75
C ALA A 18 4.89 -29.03 -1.93
N LEU A 19 4.27 -29.09 -3.13
CA LEU A 19 3.01 -28.39 -3.41
C LEU A 19 1.83 -29.10 -2.73
N LEU A 20 1.82 -30.43 -2.75
CA LEU A 20 0.80 -31.23 -2.05
C LEU A 20 0.86 -30.98 -0.53
N SER A 21 2.05 -30.99 0.06
CA SER A 21 2.22 -30.69 1.50
C SER A 21 1.90 -29.24 1.87
N ALA A 22 1.98 -28.31 0.93
CA ALA A 22 1.55 -26.91 1.14
C ALA A 22 0.02 -26.79 1.08
N LEU A 23 -0.63 -27.51 0.17
CA LEU A 23 -2.09 -27.58 0.07
C LEU A 23 -2.70 -28.25 1.31
N ASP A 24 -2.10 -29.35 1.80
CA ASP A 24 -2.54 -30.03 3.03
C ASP A 24 -2.43 -29.11 4.25
N ARG A 25 -1.34 -28.31 4.35
CA ARG A 25 -1.20 -27.31 5.41
C ARG A 25 -2.23 -26.18 5.33
N LEU A 26 -2.57 -25.75 4.12
CA LEU A 26 -3.59 -24.73 3.91
C LEU A 26 -4.99 -25.25 4.24
N SER A 27 -5.33 -26.49 3.87
CA SER A 27 -6.60 -27.13 4.22
C SER A 27 -6.73 -27.32 5.74
N ALA A 28 -5.70 -27.83 6.39
CA ALA A 28 -5.67 -28.00 7.84
C ALA A 28 -5.79 -26.64 8.59
N SER A 29 -5.13 -25.60 8.08
CA SER A 29 -5.23 -24.24 8.62
C SER A 29 -6.66 -23.67 8.49
N ARG A 30 -7.29 -23.92 7.34
CA ARG A 30 -8.67 -23.50 7.08
C ARG A 30 -9.67 -24.24 8.00
N GLU A 31 -9.51 -25.55 8.14
CA GLU A 31 -10.35 -26.34 9.06
C GLU A 31 -10.20 -25.91 10.52
N ALA A 32 -8.96 -25.65 10.97
CA ALA A 32 -8.69 -25.13 12.30
C ALA A 32 -9.32 -23.75 12.51
N TYR A 33 -9.31 -22.91 11.47
CA TYR A 33 -9.97 -21.61 11.51
C TYR A 33 -11.50 -21.74 11.64
N VAL A 34 -12.13 -22.56 10.80
CA VAL A 34 -13.57 -22.81 10.85
C VAL A 34 -13.99 -23.34 12.22
N LYS A 35 -13.32 -24.36 12.74
CA LYS A 35 -13.57 -24.93 14.07
C LYS A 35 -13.44 -23.88 15.19
N ARG A 36 -12.49 -22.97 15.09
CA ARG A 36 -12.31 -21.90 16.08
C ARG A 36 -13.45 -20.90 16.03
N VAL A 37 -13.92 -20.50 14.84
CA VAL A 37 -15.06 -19.60 14.70
C VAL A 37 -16.33 -20.25 15.24
N GLU A 38 -16.60 -21.50 14.88
CA GLU A 38 -17.77 -22.26 15.38
C GLU A 38 -17.74 -22.45 16.89
N ALA A 39 -16.59 -22.77 17.45
CA ALA A 39 -16.43 -22.91 18.92
C ALA A 39 -16.62 -21.59 19.69
N SER A 40 -16.51 -20.48 19.00
CA SER A 40 -16.66 -19.13 19.58
C SER A 40 -18.05 -18.54 19.34
N ALA A 41 -18.96 -19.24 18.66
CA ALA A 41 -20.29 -18.75 18.36
C ALA A 41 -21.15 -18.62 19.62
N LEU A 42 -21.86 -17.51 19.73
CA LEU A 42 -22.87 -17.30 20.78
C LEU A 42 -24.22 -17.90 20.33
N PRO A 43 -25.10 -18.26 21.29
CA PRO A 43 -26.39 -18.81 20.92
C PRO A 43 -27.19 -17.90 19.97
N GLY A 44 -27.51 -18.42 18.79
CA GLY A 44 -28.23 -17.70 17.73
C GLY A 44 -27.39 -16.90 16.74
N GLU A 45 -26.07 -16.88 16.89
CA GLU A 45 -25.18 -16.27 15.89
C GLU A 45 -24.96 -17.20 14.70
N THR A 46 -25.00 -16.65 13.50
CA THR A 46 -24.51 -17.32 12.30
C THR A 46 -22.99 -17.30 12.25
N PHE A 47 -22.37 -18.18 11.44
CA PHE A 47 -20.92 -18.23 11.24
C PHE A 47 -20.37 -16.85 10.85
N GLU A 48 -21.00 -16.15 9.91
CA GLU A 48 -20.58 -14.82 9.46
C GLU A 48 -20.68 -13.75 10.57
N GLN A 49 -21.72 -13.81 11.39
CA GLN A 49 -21.88 -12.90 12.52
C GLN A 49 -20.81 -13.14 13.58
N THR A 50 -20.51 -14.39 13.87
CA THR A 50 -19.43 -14.79 14.79
C THR A 50 -18.08 -14.35 14.27
N GLU A 51 -17.79 -14.55 12.98
CA GLU A 51 -16.54 -14.11 12.34
C GLU A 51 -16.37 -12.60 12.40
N MET A 52 -17.44 -11.84 12.08
CA MET A 52 -17.40 -10.37 12.18
C MET A 52 -17.20 -9.89 13.61
N ARG A 53 -17.84 -10.53 14.61
CA ARG A 53 -17.66 -10.20 16.02
C ARG A 53 -16.22 -10.48 16.46
N LEU A 54 -15.70 -11.68 16.19
CA LEU A 54 -14.33 -12.04 16.54
C LEU A 54 -13.30 -11.10 15.87
N ARG A 55 -13.55 -10.68 14.63
CA ARG A 55 -12.72 -9.72 13.91
C ARG A 55 -12.75 -8.35 14.60
N ARG A 56 -13.92 -7.86 14.98
CA ARG A 56 -14.07 -6.60 15.75
C ARG A 56 -13.40 -6.65 17.12
N GLU A 57 -13.55 -7.77 17.84
CA GLU A 57 -12.87 -7.97 19.13
C GLU A 57 -11.36 -8.04 18.98
N GLN A 58 -10.87 -8.68 17.93
CA GLN A 58 -9.45 -8.72 17.61
C GLN A 58 -8.93 -7.31 17.30
N ASP A 59 -9.63 -6.56 16.45
CA ASP A 59 -9.29 -5.17 16.12
C ASP A 59 -9.28 -4.27 17.36
N GLN A 60 -10.24 -4.46 18.29
CA GLN A 60 -10.28 -3.72 19.57
C GLN A 60 -9.09 -4.09 20.48
N ARG A 61 -8.75 -5.38 20.57
CA ARG A 61 -7.58 -5.86 21.34
C ARG A 61 -6.27 -5.32 20.74
N ASP A 62 -6.18 -5.30 19.42
CA ASP A 62 -5.01 -4.80 18.71
C ASP A 62 -4.88 -3.28 18.89
N ARG A 63 -6.00 -2.53 18.86
CA ARG A 63 -6.04 -1.10 19.21
C ARG A 63 -5.64 -0.85 20.66
N ALA A 64 -6.16 -1.65 21.60
CA ALA A 64 -5.80 -1.55 23.01
C ALA A 64 -4.32 -1.89 23.25
N ARG A 65 -3.78 -2.89 22.53
CA ARG A 65 -2.39 -3.30 22.61
C ARG A 65 -1.45 -2.29 21.93
N ALA A 66 -1.87 -1.68 20.82
CA ALA A 66 -1.14 -0.58 20.19
C ALA A 66 -1.15 0.70 21.05
N ALA A 67 -2.14 0.87 21.92
CA ALA A 67 -2.18 1.95 22.91
C ALA A 67 -1.30 1.71 24.14
N MET A 68 -0.80 0.48 24.35
CA MET A 68 0.15 0.19 25.44
C MET A 68 1.57 0.57 25.01
N PRO A 69 2.33 1.29 25.85
CA PRO A 69 3.72 1.64 25.53
C PRO A 69 4.55 0.35 25.43
N ASN A 70 5.05 0.08 24.22
CA ASN A 70 5.92 -1.06 23.96
C ASN A 70 7.25 -0.92 24.71
N GLY A 71 7.68 -1.97 25.39
CA GLY A 71 8.96 -2.03 26.13
C GLY A 71 10.25 -1.89 25.30
N SER A 72 10.11 -1.58 23.99
CA SER A 72 11.23 -1.33 23.06
C SER A 72 11.47 0.14 22.77
N ILE A 73 10.59 1.04 23.23
CA ILE A 73 10.77 2.49 23.01
C ILE A 73 11.84 2.98 23.98
N LYS A 74 12.96 3.48 23.44
CA LYS A 74 13.94 4.19 24.25
C LYS A 74 13.25 5.38 24.92
N PRO A 75 13.29 5.52 26.25
CA PRO A 75 12.69 6.66 26.92
C PRO A 75 13.25 7.96 26.33
N GLY A 76 12.40 8.82 25.79
CA GLY A 76 12.78 10.11 25.26
C GLY A 76 12.79 10.28 23.73
N SER A 77 12.54 9.22 22.92
CA SER A 77 12.36 9.42 21.49
C SER A 77 10.96 10.01 21.22
N PRO A 78 10.84 11.15 20.49
CA PRO A 78 9.54 11.73 20.18
C PRO A 78 8.76 10.81 19.25
N SER A 79 7.46 10.64 19.50
CA SER A 79 6.56 9.91 18.63
C SER A 79 6.52 10.53 17.23
N MET A 80 6.54 9.68 16.20
CA MET A 80 6.40 10.05 14.79
C MET A 80 4.93 10.06 14.35
N ILE A 81 4.02 9.69 15.26
CA ILE A 81 2.59 9.64 15.02
C ILE A 81 1.92 10.80 15.72
N ARG A 82 1.15 11.61 14.97
CA ARG A 82 0.35 12.69 15.56
C ARG A 82 -0.90 12.12 16.24
N LYS A 83 -1.42 12.87 17.20
CA LYS A 83 -2.68 12.50 17.83
C LYS A 83 -3.84 12.56 16.82
N PRO A 84 -4.79 11.62 16.86
CA PRO A 84 -5.97 11.67 16.02
C PRO A 84 -6.83 12.89 16.36
N PRO A 85 -7.61 13.42 15.40
CA PRO A 85 -8.63 14.42 15.68
C PRO A 85 -9.67 13.91 16.70
N LYS A 86 -10.33 14.80 17.40
CA LYS A 86 -11.42 14.42 18.31
C LYS A 86 -12.59 13.84 17.52
N GLY A 87 -13.16 12.72 18.01
CA GLY A 87 -14.29 12.05 17.35
C GLY A 87 -13.92 11.28 16.08
N ASP A 88 -12.67 10.91 15.95
CA ASP A 88 -12.14 10.21 14.79
C ASP A 88 -12.34 8.69 14.94
N GLU A 89 -13.21 8.13 14.11
CA GLU A 89 -13.55 6.70 14.02
C GLU A 89 -13.24 6.16 12.61
N GLN A 90 -12.03 6.37 12.12
CA GLN A 90 -11.63 5.93 10.80
C GLN A 90 -11.50 4.39 10.74
N PRO A 91 -12.27 3.69 9.88
CA PRO A 91 -12.08 2.26 9.64
C PRO A 91 -10.83 2.01 8.79
N ASP A 92 -10.42 0.74 8.68
CA ASP A 92 -9.41 0.30 7.74
C ASP A 92 -9.76 0.73 6.32
N PHE A 93 -8.76 1.05 5.53
CA PHE A 93 -8.93 1.48 4.15
C PHE A 93 -8.02 0.71 3.19
N PHE A 94 -8.34 0.77 1.90
CA PHE A 94 -7.62 0.04 0.87
C PHE A 94 -6.58 0.92 0.18
N VAL A 95 -5.42 0.33 -0.09
CA VAL A 95 -4.35 0.94 -0.89
C VAL A 95 -4.09 0.06 -2.09
N PRO A 96 -4.02 0.63 -3.31
CA PRO A 96 -3.67 -0.18 -4.46
C PRO A 96 -2.25 -0.71 -4.30
N GLY A 97 -2.05 -1.94 -4.72
CA GLY A 97 -0.73 -2.42 -5.07
C GLY A 97 -0.27 -1.65 -6.29
N LEU A 98 0.41 -0.54 -6.06
CA LEU A 98 0.58 0.57 -7.00
C LEU A 98 1.30 0.26 -8.30
N TYR A 99 1.84 -0.92 -8.48
CA TYR A 99 2.84 -1.14 -9.52
C TYR A 99 2.78 -2.46 -10.26
N ASP A 100 1.64 -3.14 -10.23
CA ASP A 100 1.41 -4.22 -11.17
C ASP A 100 0.87 -3.68 -12.50
N MET A 101 1.52 -2.63 -13.01
CA MET A 101 1.27 -2.17 -14.37
C MET A 101 1.89 -3.14 -15.37
N GLY A 102 1.39 -4.38 -15.38
CA GLY A 102 1.55 -5.20 -16.56
C GLY A 102 2.41 -6.45 -16.49
N SER A 103 2.84 -6.97 -15.36
CA SER A 103 3.15 -8.41 -15.27
C SER A 103 3.31 -8.87 -13.82
N ARG A 104 2.68 -9.99 -13.51
CA ARG A 104 2.76 -10.70 -12.23
C ARG A 104 4.19 -11.12 -11.84
N ASP A 105 5.16 -10.94 -12.71
CA ASP A 105 6.53 -11.41 -12.54
C ASP A 105 7.52 -10.38 -11.99
N ASN A 106 7.16 -9.10 -11.85
CA ASN A 106 8.08 -8.06 -11.41
C ASN A 106 7.68 -7.42 -10.07
N ARG A 107 7.80 -8.17 -8.99
CA ARG A 107 7.69 -7.66 -7.60
C ARG A 107 8.65 -6.51 -7.28
N SER A 108 9.67 -6.29 -8.12
CA SER A 108 10.71 -5.28 -7.91
C SER A 108 10.29 -3.82 -8.14
N VAL A 109 9.16 -3.56 -8.82
CA VAL A 109 8.68 -2.20 -9.12
C VAL A 109 7.69 -1.66 -8.09
N MET A 110 7.20 -2.53 -7.23
CA MET A 110 6.06 -2.26 -6.35
C MET A 110 6.39 -1.37 -5.15
N ASP A 111 7.65 -1.05 -4.94
CA ASP A 111 8.15 -0.43 -3.72
C ASP A 111 8.82 0.93 -3.97
N VAL A 112 8.56 1.54 -5.13
CA VAL A 112 9.11 2.86 -5.44
C VAL A 112 8.13 3.99 -5.10
N ALA A 113 8.64 5.15 -4.69
CA ALA A 113 7.80 6.30 -4.43
C ALA A 113 7.44 7.04 -5.72
N VAL A 114 6.16 7.17 -6.02
CA VAL A 114 5.62 7.98 -7.14
C VAL A 114 5.26 9.38 -6.72
N PHE A 115 5.69 9.78 -5.55
CA PHE A 115 5.45 11.07 -4.93
C PHE A 115 6.69 11.49 -4.13
N ARG A 116 6.79 12.78 -3.84
CA ARG A 116 7.84 13.29 -2.95
C ARG A 116 7.53 13.00 -1.49
N LEU A 117 8.56 12.72 -0.71
CA LEU A 117 8.46 12.48 0.73
C LEU A 117 8.69 13.75 1.57
N SER A 118 9.16 14.83 0.95
CA SER A 118 9.42 16.12 1.62
C SER A 118 8.25 17.08 1.46
N LYS A 119 7.87 17.78 2.53
CA LYS A 119 6.89 18.88 2.48
C LYS A 119 7.50 20.15 1.87
N ARG A 120 8.81 20.38 2.04
CA ARG A 120 9.49 21.62 1.67
C ARG A 120 9.93 21.66 0.20
N GLU A 121 10.44 20.57 -0.30
CA GLU A 121 10.93 20.46 -1.67
C GLU A 121 9.78 20.17 -2.64
N LYS A 122 9.42 21.15 -3.48
CA LYS A 122 8.31 20.98 -4.43
C LYS A 122 8.67 20.10 -5.63
N ARG A 123 9.94 20.02 -6.01
CA ARG A 123 10.44 19.24 -7.16
C ARG A 123 9.73 19.57 -8.48
N ALA A 124 9.43 20.85 -8.73
CA ALA A 124 8.80 21.28 -9.97
C ALA A 124 9.68 20.98 -11.18
N GLY A 125 9.11 20.36 -12.22
CA GLY A 125 9.82 19.99 -13.45
C GLY A 125 10.83 18.83 -13.30
N GLU A 126 10.99 18.25 -12.12
CA GLU A 126 11.90 17.13 -11.90
C GLU A 126 11.35 15.80 -12.40
N VAL A 127 12.26 14.88 -12.69
CA VAL A 127 11.96 13.51 -13.09
C VAL A 127 12.71 12.55 -12.17
N ILE A 128 11.95 11.61 -11.58
CA ILE A 128 12.52 10.45 -10.90
C ILE A 128 12.45 9.28 -11.88
N ARG A 129 13.56 8.55 -12.05
CA ARG A 129 13.60 7.38 -12.89
C ARG A 129 14.01 6.15 -12.09
N TYR A 130 13.27 5.08 -12.33
CA TYR A 130 13.52 3.77 -11.78
C TYR A 130 13.72 2.78 -12.91
N ASP A 131 14.93 2.24 -13.04
CA ASP A 131 15.24 1.24 -14.06
C ASP A 131 14.72 -0.14 -13.65
N LEU A 132 14.22 -0.87 -14.64
CA LEU A 132 13.64 -2.20 -14.51
C LEU A 132 14.38 -3.16 -15.44
N PRO A 133 14.32 -4.48 -15.20
CA PRO A 133 14.94 -5.46 -16.09
C PRO A 133 14.45 -5.39 -17.54
N ASP A 134 13.19 -4.98 -17.74
CA ASP A 134 12.51 -4.92 -19.04
C ASP A 134 12.13 -3.49 -19.48
N GLY A 135 12.74 -2.46 -18.85
CA GLY A 135 12.45 -1.08 -19.19
C GLY A 135 12.68 -0.10 -18.06
N TYR A 136 11.78 0.86 -17.87
CA TYR A 136 11.89 1.83 -16.78
C TYR A 136 10.55 2.51 -16.48
N VAL A 137 10.46 3.09 -15.28
CA VAL A 137 9.38 3.99 -14.85
C VAL A 137 9.96 5.38 -14.62
N GLU A 138 9.31 6.41 -15.16
CA GLU A 138 9.60 7.81 -14.88
C GLU A 138 8.41 8.46 -14.18
N VAL A 139 8.68 9.16 -13.08
CA VAL A 139 7.72 10.01 -12.39
C VAL A 139 8.10 11.45 -12.68
N LYS A 140 7.25 12.16 -13.42
CA LYS A 140 7.51 13.52 -13.90
C LYS A 140 6.63 14.51 -13.14
N ALA A 141 7.25 15.52 -12.57
CA ALA A 141 6.55 16.60 -11.90
C ALA A 141 6.12 17.71 -12.87
N GLY A 142 4.90 18.20 -12.69
CA GLY A 142 4.41 19.40 -13.36
C GLY A 142 4.98 20.70 -12.76
N PRO A 143 4.56 21.87 -13.27
CA PRO A 143 5.01 23.19 -12.79
C PRO A 143 4.63 23.46 -11.32
N ASP A 144 3.49 22.92 -10.84
CA ASP A 144 3.03 23.05 -9.46
C ASP A 144 3.82 22.22 -8.46
N GLY A 145 4.74 21.41 -8.97
CA GLY A 145 5.57 20.49 -8.24
C GLY A 145 5.06 19.05 -8.31
N MET A 146 5.87 18.13 -7.79
CA MET A 146 5.51 16.72 -7.66
C MET A 146 4.49 16.54 -6.53
N ALA A 147 3.47 15.72 -6.76
CA ALA A 147 2.55 15.30 -5.71
C ALA A 147 3.31 14.76 -4.50
N SER A 148 2.88 15.12 -3.31
CA SER A 148 3.46 14.62 -2.07
C SER A 148 2.77 13.35 -1.59
N VAL A 149 3.40 12.65 -0.66
CA VAL A 149 2.80 11.50 0.01
C VAL A 149 1.49 11.85 0.75
N TRP A 150 1.29 13.13 1.10
CA TRP A 150 0.05 13.63 1.72
C TRP A 150 -1.02 13.99 0.69
N ASP A 151 -0.65 14.46 -0.51
CA ASP A 151 -1.59 14.65 -1.63
C ASP A 151 -2.13 13.31 -2.10
N TYR A 152 -1.29 12.28 -2.03
CA TYR A 152 -1.63 10.92 -2.39
C TYR A 152 -2.74 10.30 -1.51
N ASP A 153 -3.01 10.87 -0.33
CA ASP A 153 -4.14 10.46 0.52
C ASP A 153 -5.50 10.55 -0.23
N ILE A 154 -5.64 11.50 -1.17
CA ILE A 154 -6.82 11.64 -2.04
C ILE A 154 -6.95 10.43 -2.99
N VAL A 155 -5.83 9.97 -3.56
CA VAL A 155 -5.81 8.77 -4.41
C VAL A 155 -6.17 7.54 -3.59
N LEU A 156 -5.69 7.43 -2.35
CA LEU A 156 -6.04 6.33 -1.45
C LEU A 156 -7.54 6.29 -1.14
N MET A 157 -8.17 7.46 -0.94
CA MET A 157 -9.61 7.54 -0.74
C MET A 157 -10.38 7.08 -1.99
N MET A 158 -9.96 7.53 -3.18
CA MET A 158 -10.57 7.13 -4.45
C MET A 158 -10.47 5.61 -4.68
N VAL A 159 -9.31 5.03 -4.40
CA VAL A 159 -9.07 3.58 -4.51
C VAL A 159 -9.93 2.80 -3.53
N SER A 160 -10.01 3.25 -2.27
CA SER A 160 -10.86 2.63 -1.24
C SER A 160 -12.32 2.64 -1.67
N HIS A 161 -12.80 3.78 -2.21
CA HIS A 161 -14.16 3.90 -2.73
C HIS A 161 -14.43 2.94 -3.90
N LEU A 162 -13.54 2.89 -4.89
CA LEU A 162 -13.68 1.99 -6.03
C LEU A 162 -13.66 0.51 -5.60
N THR A 163 -12.78 0.14 -4.68
CA THR A 163 -12.68 -1.22 -4.17
C THR A 163 -13.95 -1.63 -3.42
N GLU A 164 -14.46 -0.76 -2.56
CA GLU A 164 -15.69 -1.00 -1.80
C GLU A 164 -16.92 -1.08 -2.71
N ALA A 165 -17.03 -0.17 -3.68
CA ALA A 165 -18.10 -0.20 -4.68
C ALA A 165 -18.04 -1.48 -5.54
N MET A 166 -16.85 -1.93 -5.91
CA MET A 166 -16.67 -3.16 -6.67
C MET A 166 -17.00 -4.41 -5.84
N ASN A 167 -16.68 -4.40 -4.53
CA ASN A 167 -17.09 -5.48 -3.63
C ASN A 167 -18.61 -5.57 -3.51
N ARG A 168 -19.31 -4.43 -3.35
CA ARG A 168 -20.78 -4.38 -3.36
C ARG A 168 -21.37 -4.89 -4.68
N TYR A 169 -20.78 -4.52 -5.80
CA TYR A 169 -21.22 -5.03 -7.12
C TYR A 169 -21.09 -6.55 -7.21
N LYS A 170 -19.96 -7.12 -6.76
CA LYS A 170 -19.75 -8.59 -6.72
C LYS A 170 -20.74 -9.31 -5.81
N GLU A 171 -21.22 -8.64 -4.77
CA GLU A 171 -22.24 -9.15 -3.85
C GLU A 171 -23.68 -8.90 -4.35
N ALA A 172 -23.86 -8.41 -5.58
CA ALA A 172 -25.15 -7.99 -6.17
C ALA A 172 -25.91 -6.93 -5.35
N LYS A 173 -25.19 -6.09 -4.59
CA LYS A 173 -25.71 -5.01 -3.75
C LYS A 173 -25.51 -3.61 -4.34
N GLY A 174 -25.13 -3.49 -5.60
CA GLY A 174 -24.88 -2.21 -6.25
C GLY A 174 -24.54 -2.35 -7.73
N GLU A 175 -24.36 -1.22 -8.38
CA GLU A 175 -23.94 -1.15 -9.78
C GLU A 175 -22.41 -1.20 -9.90
N LYS A 176 -21.91 -1.59 -11.08
CA LYS A 176 -20.48 -1.56 -11.40
C LYS A 176 -20.01 -0.10 -11.33
N PRO A 177 -18.97 0.21 -10.51
CA PRO A 177 -18.52 1.59 -10.36
C PRO A 177 -17.97 2.16 -11.66
N GLY A 178 -18.26 3.44 -11.91
CA GLY A 178 -17.64 4.24 -12.96
C GLY A 178 -16.26 4.75 -12.53
N ARG A 179 -15.58 5.46 -13.46
CA ARG A 179 -14.25 6.06 -13.18
C ARG A 179 -14.32 7.36 -12.39
N THR A 180 -15.50 7.95 -12.24
CA THR A 180 -15.68 9.25 -11.59
C THR A 180 -15.99 9.09 -10.12
N PHE A 181 -15.21 9.74 -9.28
CA PHE A 181 -15.35 9.79 -7.83
C PHE A 181 -15.73 11.22 -7.41
N ARG A 182 -16.78 11.38 -6.59
CA ARG A 182 -17.37 12.69 -6.22
C ARG A 182 -17.45 12.87 -4.71
N PRO A 183 -16.34 13.09 -4.00
CA PRO A 183 -16.36 13.34 -2.56
C PRO A 183 -16.66 14.79 -2.22
N HIS A 184 -17.22 15.03 -1.03
CA HIS A 184 -17.15 16.33 -0.40
C HIS A 184 -15.72 16.56 0.12
N VAL A 185 -15.27 17.82 0.13
CA VAL A 185 -13.94 18.18 0.64
C VAL A 185 -13.79 17.80 2.11
N SER A 186 -14.88 17.95 2.90
CA SER A 186 -14.90 17.51 4.30
C SER A 186 -14.64 16.01 4.46
N ASP A 187 -15.11 15.18 3.52
CA ASP A 187 -14.91 13.74 3.59
C ASP A 187 -13.46 13.36 3.24
N ILE A 188 -12.84 14.10 2.29
CA ILE A 188 -11.40 13.95 2.01
C ILE A 188 -10.57 14.27 3.25
N LEU A 189 -10.88 15.39 3.93
CA LEU A 189 -10.15 15.79 5.13
C LEU A 189 -10.35 14.82 6.28
N LYS A 190 -11.58 14.33 6.50
CA LYS A 190 -11.88 13.28 7.48
C LYS A 190 -11.14 11.99 7.17
N PHE A 191 -11.20 11.51 5.93
CA PHE A 191 -10.49 10.30 5.49
C PHE A 191 -8.99 10.40 5.74
N ALA A 192 -8.37 11.54 5.39
CA ALA A 192 -6.95 11.82 5.66
C ALA A 192 -6.67 12.18 7.14
N ARG A 193 -7.70 12.11 8.00
CA ARG A 193 -7.64 12.45 9.44
C ARG A 193 -7.05 13.83 9.68
N ARG A 194 -7.46 14.82 8.88
CA ARG A 194 -7.04 16.23 8.96
C ARG A 194 -8.15 17.09 9.52
N GLY A 195 -7.80 18.24 10.07
CA GLY A 195 -8.77 19.27 10.44
C GLY A 195 -9.45 19.90 9.21
N ASP A 196 -10.60 20.53 9.41
CA ASP A 196 -11.49 21.12 8.39
C ASP A 196 -11.37 22.65 8.27
N GLY A 197 -10.26 23.22 8.71
CA GLY A 197 -10.00 24.67 8.60
C GLY A 197 -9.89 25.15 7.16
N SER A 198 -10.15 26.44 6.91
CA SER A 198 -10.16 27.04 5.56
C SER A 198 -8.87 26.76 4.77
N ARG A 199 -7.72 26.82 5.43
CA ARG A 199 -6.44 26.52 4.81
C ARG A 199 -6.35 25.07 4.30
N GLN A 200 -6.89 24.10 5.04
CA GLN A 200 -6.89 22.70 4.63
C GLN A 200 -7.77 22.49 3.41
N ILE A 201 -8.86 23.24 3.28
CA ILE A 201 -9.76 23.21 2.13
C ILE A 201 -9.04 23.75 0.88
N GLU A 202 -8.33 24.88 0.98
CA GLU A 202 -7.53 25.44 -0.12
C GLU A 202 -6.39 24.48 -0.54
N GLU A 203 -5.78 23.80 0.43
CA GLU A 203 -4.73 22.81 0.16
C GLU A 203 -5.23 21.61 -0.67
N VAL A 204 -6.54 21.27 -0.65
CA VAL A 204 -7.11 20.17 -1.46
C VAL A 204 -7.03 20.50 -2.95
N GLU A 205 -7.39 21.73 -3.37
CA GLU A 205 -7.30 22.13 -4.79
C GLU A 205 -5.83 22.09 -5.27
N ALA A 206 -4.92 22.70 -4.50
CA ALA A 206 -3.49 22.63 -4.81
C ALA A 206 -2.92 21.19 -4.84
N ALA A 207 -3.48 20.29 -4.03
CA ALA A 207 -3.13 18.88 -4.07
C ALA A 207 -3.62 18.19 -5.36
N LEU A 208 -4.82 18.53 -5.82
CA LEU A 208 -5.37 18.03 -7.09
C LEU A 208 -4.54 18.50 -8.29
N ASP A 209 -4.07 19.77 -8.30
CA ASP A 209 -3.15 20.28 -9.32
C ASP A 209 -1.87 19.45 -9.37
N ARG A 210 -1.25 19.21 -8.23
CA ARG A 210 -0.03 18.40 -8.16
C ARG A 210 -0.27 16.94 -8.56
N LEU A 211 -1.39 16.35 -8.15
CA LEU A 211 -1.76 14.97 -8.53
C LEU A 211 -1.98 14.86 -10.04
N LYS A 212 -2.67 15.82 -10.63
CA LYS A 212 -2.88 15.87 -12.09
C LYS A 212 -1.57 16.12 -12.85
N GLY A 213 -0.72 17.00 -12.33
CA GLY A 213 0.56 17.36 -12.92
C GLY A 213 1.66 16.31 -12.74
N THR A 214 1.50 15.36 -11.78
CA THR A 214 2.48 14.29 -11.58
C THR A 214 2.13 13.11 -12.47
N THR A 215 2.94 12.92 -13.53
CA THR A 215 2.73 11.89 -14.55
C THR A 215 3.66 10.70 -14.30
N ILE A 216 3.08 9.50 -14.30
CA ILE A 216 3.82 8.22 -14.31
C ILE A 216 3.93 7.77 -15.76
N LYS A 217 5.15 7.60 -16.24
CA LYS A 217 5.43 7.05 -17.56
C LYS A 217 6.14 5.72 -17.38
N THR A 218 5.52 4.67 -17.89
CA THR A 218 6.09 3.32 -17.93
C THR A 218 6.55 3.01 -19.35
N VAL A 219 7.77 2.51 -19.46
CA VAL A 219 8.33 2.00 -20.71
C VAL A 219 8.71 0.54 -20.49
N ARG A 220 8.17 -0.34 -21.32
CA ARG A 220 8.44 -1.78 -21.28
C ARG A 220 8.92 -2.27 -22.63
N GLU A 221 9.88 -3.17 -22.63
CA GLU A 221 10.35 -3.88 -23.81
C GLU A 221 10.02 -5.36 -23.66
N LYS A 222 9.24 -5.88 -24.60
CA LYS A 222 8.83 -7.29 -24.63
C LYS A 222 9.17 -7.90 -25.97
N MET A 223 9.44 -9.20 -25.97
CA MET A 223 9.51 -9.98 -27.21
C MET A 223 8.09 -10.21 -27.71
N GLY A 224 7.76 -9.64 -28.85
CA GLY A 224 6.48 -9.82 -29.53
C GLY A 224 6.43 -11.10 -30.37
N PRO A 225 5.27 -11.41 -30.97
CA PRO A 225 5.12 -12.51 -31.90
C PRO A 225 6.15 -12.43 -33.04
N GLY A 226 6.81 -13.55 -33.35
CA GLY A 226 7.86 -13.60 -34.38
C GLY A 226 9.24 -13.10 -33.94
N GLY A 227 9.51 -13.01 -32.62
CA GLY A 227 10.83 -12.69 -32.09
C GLY A 227 11.28 -11.21 -32.26
N ARG A 228 10.36 -10.31 -32.61
CA ARG A 228 10.63 -8.87 -32.73
C ARG A 228 10.48 -8.18 -31.38
N LYS A 229 11.45 -7.36 -31.00
CA LYS A 229 11.33 -6.51 -29.82
C LYS A 229 10.23 -5.46 -30.02
N GLN A 230 9.29 -5.41 -29.11
CA GLN A 230 8.24 -4.41 -29.05
C GLN A 230 8.46 -3.52 -27.83
N ARG A 231 8.36 -2.20 -28.05
CA ARG A 231 8.43 -1.21 -26.98
C ARG A 231 7.04 -0.63 -26.75
N MET A 232 6.53 -0.82 -25.52
CA MET A 232 5.28 -0.25 -25.05
C MET A 232 5.56 0.97 -24.17
N VAL A 233 4.84 2.05 -24.39
CA VAL A 233 4.95 3.29 -23.61
C VAL A 233 3.56 3.70 -23.17
N GLU A 234 3.39 3.86 -21.88
CA GLU A 234 2.16 4.36 -21.26
C GLU A 234 2.51 5.55 -20.37
N ALA A 235 1.66 6.58 -20.35
CA ALA A 235 1.86 7.74 -19.50
C ALA A 235 0.50 8.28 -19.06
N GLU A 236 0.31 8.41 -17.74
CA GLU A 236 -0.92 8.95 -17.17
C GLU A 236 -0.61 9.65 -15.84
N GLY A 237 -1.46 10.62 -15.44
CA GLY A 237 -1.36 11.28 -14.14
C GLY A 237 -1.73 10.36 -12.99
N LEU A 238 -1.45 10.79 -11.76
CA LEU A 238 -1.97 10.12 -10.56
C LEU A 238 -3.49 10.21 -10.44
N ILE A 239 -4.09 11.23 -11.08
CA ILE A 239 -5.51 11.33 -11.43
C ILE A 239 -5.61 11.73 -12.91
N SER A 240 -6.66 11.28 -13.61
CA SER A 240 -6.86 11.63 -15.03
C SER A 240 -7.30 13.07 -15.19
N SER A 241 -8.34 13.48 -14.48
CA SER A 241 -8.88 14.83 -14.47
C SER A 241 -9.55 15.13 -13.13
N TYR A 242 -9.83 16.40 -12.89
CA TYR A 242 -10.63 16.82 -11.76
C TYR A 242 -11.45 18.06 -12.09
N ARG A 243 -12.54 18.26 -11.34
CA ARG A 243 -13.38 19.46 -11.35
C ARG A 243 -13.67 19.85 -9.91
N VAL A 244 -13.53 21.13 -9.62
CA VAL A 244 -13.86 21.70 -8.31
C VAL A 244 -15.19 22.41 -8.41
N LEU A 245 -16.08 22.14 -7.47
CA LEU A 245 -17.36 22.81 -7.33
C LEU A 245 -17.34 23.67 -6.07
N SER A 246 -17.39 24.98 -6.27
CA SER A 246 -17.39 25.97 -5.18
C SER A 246 -18.76 26.60 -5.02
N ARG A 247 -19.12 27.03 -3.81
CA ARG A 247 -20.29 27.85 -3.57
C ARG A 247 -19.98 29.30 -3.96
N THR A 248 -20.84 29.91 -4.76
CA THR A 248 -20.64 31.28 -5.25
C THR A 248 -20.82 32.35 -4.19
N ASP A 249 -21.58 32.05 -3.10
CA ASP A 249 -21.83 32.95 -1.98
C ASP A 249 -20.64 33.06 -1.00
N THR A 250 -19.90 31.98 -0.84
CA THR A 250 -18.78 31.89 0.13
C THR A 250 -17.43 31.65 -0.52
N ASN A 251 -17.39 31.39 -1.82
CA ASN A 251 -16.22 30.94 -2.58
C ASN A 251 -15.51 29.72 -1.96
N ARG A 252 -16.23 28.95 -1.11
CA ARG A 252 -15.70 27.75 -0.49
C ARG A 252 -15.91 26.53 -1.38
N VAL A 253 -14.85 25.79 -1.61
CA VAL A 253 -14.93 24.48 -2.29
C VAL A 253 -15.81 23.56 -1.46
N SER A 254 -16.87 23.02 -2.07
CA SER A 254 -17.80 22.13 -1.37
C SER A 254 -17.59 20.67 -1.75
N SER A 255 -17.38 20.42 -3.04
CA SER A 255 -17.15 19.07 -3.56
C SER A 255 -16.16 19.09 -4.72
N VAL A 256 -15.59 17.94 -4.99
CA VAL A 256 -14.70 17.74 -6.13
C VAL A 256 -15.16 16.52 -6.92
N GLU A 257 -14.93 16.55 -8.21
CA GLU A 257 -15.12 15.42 -9.10
C GLU A 257 -13.73 15.00 -9.59
N ILE A 258 -13.36 13.76 -9.37
CA ILE A 258 -12.04 13.22 -9.70
C ILE A 258 -12.23 12.02 -10.62
N GLU A 259 -11.56 12.02 -11.75
CA GLU A 259 -11.54 10.87 -12.64
C GLU A 259 -10.33 9.97 -12.35
N ALA A 260 -10.60 8.72 -12.03
CA ALA A 260 -9.58 7.70 -11.79
C ALA A 260 -8.76 7.46 -13.07
N PRO A 261 -7.44 7.34 -12.97
CA PRO A 261 -6.62 6.95 -14.11
C PRO A 261 -6.98 5.54 -14.57
N LYS A 262 -6.76 5.28 -15.88
CA LYS A 262 -7.13 4.00 -16.49
C LYS A 262 -6.49 2.83 -15.77
N TRP A 263 -5.21 2.94 -15.41
CA TRP A 263 -4.48 1.87 -14.77
C TRP A 263 -5.05 1.50 -13.38
N ILE A 264 -5.51 2.48 -12.56
CA ILE A 264 -6.19 2.20 -11.29
C ILE A 264 -7.55 1.52 -11.56
N TYR A 265 -8.31 2.06 -12.51
CA TYR A 265 -9.63 1.53 -12.80
C TYR A 265 -9.56 0.11 -13.36
N GLN A 266 -8.63 -0.14 -14.28
CA GLN A 266 -8.41 -1.47 -14.86
C GLN A 266 -8.00 -2.48 -13.78
N GLU A 267 -7.10 -2.11 -12.88
CA GLU A 267 -6.67 -2.99 -11.80
C GLU A 267 -7.83 -3.36 -10.86
N ILE A 268 -8.60 -2.36 -10.41
CA ILE A 268 -9.63 -2.57 -9.37
C ILE A 268 -10.92 -3.14 -9.94
N VAL A 269 -11.37 -2.63 -11.10
CA VAL A 269 -12.72 -2.87 -11.63
C VAL A 269 -12.72 -3.90 -12.75
N GLU A 270 -11.68 -3.95 -13.57
CA GLU A 270 -11.57 -4.87 -14.71
C GLU A 270 -10.68 -6.07 -14.40
N GLY A 271 -9.81 -5.96 -13.40
CA GLY A 271 -8.93 -7.03 -12.95
C GLY A 271 -9.68 -8.19 -12.31
N LYS A 272 -9.25 -9.42 -12.60
CA LYS A 272 -9.83 -10.64 -11.99
C LYS A 272 -9.55 -10.73 -10.48
N GLN A 273 -8.39 -10.29 -10.06
CA GLN A 273 -7.92 -10.26 -8.68
C GLN A 273 -7.16 -8.95 -8.45
N PRO A 274 -7.85 -7.89 -7.99
CA PRO A 274 -7.19 -6.62 -7.72
C PRO A 274 -6.12 -6.78 -6.63
N ASP A 275 -4.92 -6.28 -6.91
CA ASP A 275 -3.83 -6.24 -5.93
C ASP A 275 -3.99 -5.01 -5.02
N VAL A 276 -4.88 -5.13 -4.05
CA VAL A 276 -5.21 -4.08 -3.08
C VAL A 276 -4.81 -4.54 -1.69
N LEU A 277 -4.12 -3.69 -0.95
CA LEU A 277 -3.71 -3.94 0.43
C LEU A 277 -4.60 -3.16 1.39
N THR A 278 -5.06 -3.82 2.44
CA THR A 278 -5.68 -3.15 3.58
C THR A 278 -4.60 -2.44 4.39
N VAL A 279 -4.84 -1.21 4.79
CA VAL A 279 -3.91 -0.35 5.52
C VAL A 279 -4.55 0.11 6.82
N HIS A 280 -3.75 0.14 7.88
CA HIS A 280 -4.20 0.60 9.20
C HIS A 280 -4.55 2.10 9.14
N PRO A 281 -5.68 2.54 9.77
CA PRO A 281 -6.11 3.96 9.73
C PRO A 281 -5.06 4.93 10.27
N ASP A 282 -4.23 4.52 11.22
CA ASP A 282 -3.17 5.36 11.80
C ASP A 282 -2.03 5.68 10.81
N TYR A 283 -2.04 5.09 9.61
CA TYR A 283 -1.16 5.52 8.53
C TYR A 283 -1.23 7.02 8.26
N PHE A 284 -2.43 7.60 8.29
CA PHE A 284 -2.61 9.03 8.07
C PHE A 284 -2.05 9.91 9.19
N LEU A 285 -1.81 9.34 10.36
CA LEU A 285 -1.21 10.03 11.50
C LEU A 285 0.31 10.03 11.46
N ILE A 286 0.94 9.20 10.62
CA ILE A 286 2.40 9.19 10.45
C ILE A 286 2.85 10.52 9.84
N GLU A 287 3.59 11.32 10.59
CA GLU A 287 4.03 12.65 10.18
C GLU A 287 5.20 12.64 9.18
N PRO A 288 6.29 11.87 9.38
CA PRO A 288 7.39 11.84 8.42
C PRO A 288 6.99 11.13 7.13
N GLY A 289 7.25 11.76 5.97
CA GLY A 289 7.00 11.10 4.67
C GLY A 289 7.79 9.81 4.49
N ILE A 290 9.04 9.75 5.00
CA ILE A 290 9.84 8.52 5.04
C ILE A 290 9.12 7.45 5.88
N GLY A 291 8.50 7.81 7.01
CA GLY A 291 7.73 6.89 7.85
C GLY A 291 6.54 6.28 7.10
N ARG A 292 5.79 7.10 6.36
CA ARG A 292 4.69 6.62 5.50
C ARG A 292 5.18 5.68 4.40
N PHE A 293 6.32 6.00 3.79
CA PHE A 293 6.94 5.14 2.78
C PHE A 293 7.37 3.79 3.38
N VAL A 294 8.04 3.81 4.52
CA VAL A 294 8.48 2.59 5.23
C VAL A 294 7.30 1.74 5.67
N TYR A 295 6.23 2.35 6.19
CA TYR A 295 5.01 1.60 6.55
C TYR A 295 4.42 0.85 5.34
N ARG A 296 4.28 1.53 4.19
CA ARG A 296 3.77 0.90 2.97
C ARG A 296 4.69 -0.20 2.47
N LEU A 297 6.01 0.02 2.53
CA LEU A 297 7.01 -1.00 2.21
C LEU A 297 6.87 -2.21 3.13
N ALA A 298 6.72 -2.01 4.44
CA ALA A 298 6.50 -3.07 5.41
C ALA A 298 5.22 -3.85 5.11
N ARG A 299 4.12 -3.13 4.86
CA ARG A 299 2.84 -3.75 4.53
C ARG A 299 2.90 -4.63 3.29
N ARG A 300 3.65 -4.20 2.28
CA ARG A 300 3.85 -4.93 1.04
C ARG A 300 4.82 -6.10 1.16
N ALA A 301 6.00 -5.84 1.73
CA ALA A 301 7.10 -6.80 1.75
C ALA A 301 6.99 -7.83 2.87
N ALA A 302 6.61 -7.40 4.06
CA ALA A 302 6.46 -8.26 5.24
C ALA A 302 5.05 -8.85 5.36
N GLY A 303 4.01 -8.12 4.94
CA GLY A 303 2.63 -8.55 5.12
C GLY A 303 2.34 -8.85 6.59
N LYS A 304 2.03 -10.10 6.92
CA LYS A 304 1.88 -10.61 8.30
C LYS A 304 3.10 -11.38 8.82
N GLY A 305 4.25 -11.21 8.20
CA GLY A 305 5.51 -11.86 8.53
C GLY A 305 6.64 -10.87 8.80
N GLU A 306 7.80 -11.15 8.24
CA GLU A 306 9.00 -10.34 8.34
C GLU A 306 9.60 -10.06 6.96
N ALA A 307 10.18 -8.88 6.78
CA ALA A 307 10.97 -8.53 5.62
C ALA A 307 12.25 -7.79 6.01
N LYS A 308 13.30 -7.98 5.20
CA LYS A 308 14.62 -7.36 5.39
C LYS A 308 15.00 -6.58 4.14
N TRP A 309 15.34 -5.31 4.32
CA TRP A 309 15.73 -4.43 3.23
C TRP A 309 16.96 -3.61 3.58
N SER A 310 17.91 -3.46 2.62
CA SER A 310 19.06 -2.59 2.86
C SER A 310 18.63 -1.11 2.90
N PHE A 311 19.25 -0.30 3.75
CA PHE A 311 19.01 1.14 3.79
C PHE A 311 19.28 1.78 2.43
N ARG A 312 20.26 1.27 1.68
CA ARG A 312 20.60 1.75 0.34
C ARG A 312 19.44 1.52 -0.63
N THR A 313 18.87 0.32 -0.65
CA THR A 313 17.73 -0.01 -1.51
C THR A 313 16.49 0.82 -1.14
N ILE A 314 16.21 1.03 0.16
CA ILE A 314 15.11 1.87 0.61
C ILE A 314 15.32 3.31 0.15
N TYR A 315 16.55 3.84 0.28
CA TYR A 315 16.90 5.18 -0.18
C TYR A 315 16.65 5.35 -1.70
N GLU A 316 17.16 4.45 -2.51
CA GLU A 316 17.02 4.48 -3.97
C GLU A 316 15.55 4.40 -4.39
N ARG A 317 14.76 3.56 -3.76
CA ARG A 317 13.33 3.40 -4.05
C ARG A 317 12.44 4.49 -3.47
N SER A 318 12.93 5.22 -2.49
CA SER A 318 12.20 6.35 -1.90
C SER A 318 12.17 7.60 -2.78
N GLY A 319 12.98 7.64 -3.85
CA GLY A 319 13.16 8.83 -4.68
C GLY A 319 13.71 10.03 -3.90
N SER A 320 14.39 9.79 -2.77
CA SER A 320 14.95 10.86 -1.95
C SER A 320 16.08 11.61 -2.68
N THR A 321 16.09 12.93 -2.64
CA THR A 321 17.08 13.81 -3.26
C THR A 321 18.24 14.16 -2.33
N GLY A 322 18.04 14.04 -1.01
CA GLY A 322 19.07 14.32 -0.01
C GLY A 322 20.20 13.28 -0.01
N GLN A 323 21.27 13.57 0.72
CA GLN A 323 22.37 12.61 0.84
C GLN A 323 21.93 11.33 1.58
N PHE A 324 22.50 10.19 1.18
CA PHE A 324 22.24 8.89 1.83
C PHE A 324 22.50 8.89 3.34
N LYS A 325 23.50 9.65 3.80
CA LYS A 325 23.81 9.83 5.22
C LYS A 325 22.62 10.44 5.98
N ASP A 326 22.01 11.48 5.41
CA ASP A 326 20.88 12.17 6.04
C ASP A 326 19.62 11.33 6.02
N PHE A 327 19.37 10.65 4.91
CA PHE A 327 18.29 9.67 4.81
C PHE A 327 18.43 8.57 5.88
N SER A 328 19.62 7.98 6.00
CA SER A 328 19.91 6.93 7.00
C SER A 328 19.71 7.45 8.43
N ARG A 329 20.07 8.71 8.70
CA ARG A 329 19.82 9.34 10.01
C ARG A 329 18.32 9.49 10.29
N HIS A 330 17.51 9.88 9.30
CA HIS A 330 16.06 9.97 9.46
C HIS A 330 15.42 8.59 9.63
N LEU A 331 15.87 7.59 8.86
CA LEU A 331 15.39 6.22 9.00
C LEU A 331 15.68 5.65 10.41
N ARG A 332 16.87 5.91 10.96
CA ARG A 332 17.20 5.52 12.34
C ARG A 332 16.35 6.20 13.41
N LYS A 333 15.88 7.44 13.17
CA LYS A 333 14.91 8.09 14.06
C LYS A 333 13.57 7.36 14.06
N ILE A 334 13.10 6.89 12.89
CA ILE A 334 11.86 6.11 12.77
C ILE A 334 12.02 4.74 13.47
N ILE A 335 13.18 4.09 13.30
CA ILE A 335 13.49 2.84 14.02
C ILE A 335 13.53 3.08 15.53
N ALA A 336 14.11 4.20 15.98
CA ALA A 336 14.22 4.51 17.40
C ALA A 336 12.87 4.86 18.04
N SER A 337 11.94 5.50 17.33
CA SER A 337 10.57 5.71 17.82
C SER A 337 9.77 4.42 17.83
N ASN A 338 9.99 3.56 16.84
CA ASN A 338 9.35 2.25 16.67
C ASN A 338 7.83 2.25 16.89
N ASP A 339 7.15 3.33 16.47
CA ASP A 339 5.74 3.58 16.71
C ASP A 339 4.88 3.46 15.43
N LEU A 340 5.43 2.91 14.34
CA LEU A 340 4.63 2.64 13.14
C LEU A 340 3.51 1.65 13.46
N PRO A 341 2.30 1.88 12.92
CA PRO A 341 1.20 0.93 13.08
C PRO A 341 1.60 -0.47 12.60
N GLU A 342 1.19 -1.51 13.30
CA GLU A 342 1.32 -2.93 12.96
C GLU A 342 2.76 -3.48 12.84
N TYR A 343 3.80 -2.65 12.77
CA TYR A 343 5.16 -3.12 12.49
C TYR A 343 6.17 -2.69 13.54
N ASP A 344 7.00 -3.65 13.98
CA ASP A 344 8.22 -3.41 14.70
C ASP A 344 9.38 -3.23 13.73
N LEU A 345 10.20 -2.22 13.99
CA LEU A 345 11.36 -1.88 13.19
C LEU A 345 12.64 -2.07 13.98
N ARG A 346 13.63 -2.72 13.39
CA ARG A 346 14.98 -2.83 13.96
C ARG A 346 16.05 -2.69 12.89
N GLU A 347 17.21 -2.18 13.29
CA GLU A 347 18.41 -2.16 12.45
C GLU A 347 19.23 -3.41 12.72
N GLU A 348 19.72 -4.06 11.66
CA GLU A 348 20.64 -5.17 11.69
C GLU A 348 21.86 -4.85 10.83
N ARG A 349 23.04 -5.35 11.22
CA ARG A 349 24.25 -5.19 10.43
C ARG A 349 24.30 -6.27 9.34
N GLY A 350 24.15 -5.88 8.08
CA GLY A 350 24.34 -6.76 6.92
C GLY A 350 25.79 -6.71 6.39
N GLN A 351 26.11 -7.60 5.45
CA GLN A 351 27.44 -7.67 4.82
C GLN A 351 27.78 -6.37 4.03
N SER A 352 26.80 -5.80 3.34
CA SER A 352 26.98 -4.60 2.48
C SER A 352 26.45 -3.32 3.12
N GLY A 353 26.21 -3.29 4.43
CA GLY A 353 25.69 -2.12 5.14
C GLY A 353 24.48 -2.41 6.01
N PRO A 354 23.86 -1.38 6.60
CA PRO A 354 22.73 -1.56 7.49
C PRO A 354 21.48 -2.09 6.77
N LEU A 355 20.76 -2.98 7.41
CA LEU A 355 19.48 -3.54 7.01
C LEU A 355 18.38 -3.02 7.94
N LEU A 356 17.21 -2.72 7.37
CA LEU A 356 15.96 -2.54 8.11
C LEU A 356 15.22 -3.86 8.15
N ILE A 357 14.90 -4.32 9.33
CA ILE A 357 14.02 -5.45 9.58
C ILE A 357 12.66 -4.89 9.96
N MET A 358 11.62 -5.36 9.29
CA MET A 358 10.22 -4.97 9.48
C MET A 358 9.43 -6.22 9.85
N THR A 359 8.97 -6.32 11.09
CA THR A 359 8.26 -7.50 11.61
C THR A 359 6.82 -7.13 11.97
N TYR A 360 5.84 -7.90 11.51
CA TYR A 360 4.44 -7.68 11.87
C TYR A 360 4.18 -8.04 13.33
N ARG A 361 3.64 -7.10 14.12
CA ARG A 361 3.49 -7.23 15.59
C ARG A 361 2.59 -8.37 16.05
N ASN A 362 1.58 -8.72 15.25
CA ASN A 362 0.58 -9.74 15.60
C ASN A 362 0.88 -11.12 14.99
N GLY A 363 2.04 -11.29 14.35
CA GLY A 363 2.41 -12.51 13.61
C GLY A 363 3.43 -13.44 14.26
N ALA A 364 4.10 -13.03 15.32
CA ALA A 364 5.09 -13.86 15.99
C ALA A 364 4.66 -14.17 17.43
N ALA A 365 4.14 -15.39 17.67
CA ALA A 365 4.46 -16.04 18.92
C ALA A 365 6.00 -16.11 19.03
N PRO A 366 6.62 -15.74 20.16
CA PRO A 366 8.05 -15.95 20.34
C PRO A 366 8.33 -17.42 20.05
N LEU A 367 9.27 -17.70 19.14
CA LEU A 367 9.88 -19.02 19.08
C LEU A 367 10.48 -19.22 20.48
N GLU A 368 9.82 -20.04 21.30
CA GLU A 368 10.41 -20.54 22.51
C GLU A 368 11.75 -21.13 22.11
N SER A 369 12.83 -20.50 22.58
CA SER A 369 14.16 -21.05 22.53
C SER A 369 14.08 -22.38 23.26
N GLY A 370 13.96 -23.48 22.50
CA GLY A 370 14.05 -24.83 23.04
C GLY A 370 15.33 -24.94 23.84
N GLN A 371 15.20 -25.00 25.15
CA GLN A 371 16.24 -25.48 26.01
C GLN A 371 16.42 -26.97 25.67
N GLY A 372 17.49 -27.23 24.91
CA GLY A 372 18.00 -28.57 24.73
C GLY A 372 18.51 -29.07 26.07
N GLY A 373 17.90 -30.12 26.57
CA GLY A 373 18.53 -31.02 27.56
C GLY A 373 19.54 -31.94 26.87
#